data_b904b3f666c84704afcabbb444f05adc
#
_entry.id   b904b3f666c84704afcabbb444f05adc
#
_cell.length_a   1.000
_cell.length_b   1.000
_cell.length_c   1.000
_cell.angle_alpha   90.00
_cell.angle_beta   90.00
_cell.angle_gamma   90.00
#
_symmetry.space_group_name_H-M   'P 1'
#
loop_
_entity.id
_entity.type
_entity.pdbx_description
1 polymer ?
#
loop_
_entity_poly.entity_id
_entity_poly.type
_entity_poly.pdbx_seq_one_letter_code
_entity_poly.pdbx_strand_id
1 'polypeptide(L)'
;WLCDMGAQDARLVGITPAMREGSGLVEFEQRFPDRYYDVGIAEQHAVTFAAGLACEGLKPVVAIYSTFLQRAYDQLVHDVAIQNLPVVFALDRAGLVGADGATHAGAYDIPFLRCVPNMSIACPADEAECRQLLTSAFEQDHPVAVRYPRGAGVGKVPHLTLDALPLGKGEVRRQGSRIAVLAF
;
A
#
# COMPACT_ATOMS: atom_id res chain seq x y z
N TRP A 1 3.38 -6.28 -9.95
CA TRP A 1 2.42 -6.92 -9.05
C TRP A 1 0.98 -6.61 -9.44
N LEU A 2 0.60 -5.34 -9.55
CA LEU A 2 -0.80 -4.92 -9.77
C LEU A 2 -1.41 -5.56 -11.04
N CYS A 3 -0.65 -5.59 -12.14
CA CYS A 3 -1.08 -6.20 -13.40
C CYS A 3 -1.22 -7.73 -13.31
N ASP A 4 -0.30 -8.40 -12.61
CA ASP A 4 -0.34 -9.84 -12.44
C ASP A 4 -1.49 -10.27 -11.54
N MET A 5 -1.68 -9.56 -10.41
CA MET A 5 -2.80 -9.80 -9.50
C MET A 5 -4.14 -9.47 -10.18
N GLY A 6 -4.21 -8.36 -10.93
CA GLY A 6 -5.41 -7.98 -11.69
C GLY A 6 -5.79 -8.98 -12.79
N ALA A 7 -4.82 -9.72 -13.35
CA ALA A 7 -5.09 -10.82 -14.26
C ALA A 7 -5.61 -12.07 -13.54
N GLN A 8 -5.20 -12.29 -12.30
CA GLN A 8 -5.61 -13.44 -11.49
C GLN A 8 -6.95 -13.23 -10.78
N ASP A 9 -7.22 -12.01 -10.29
CA ASP A 9 -8.44 -11.70 -9.55
C ASP A 9 -9.16 -10.48 -10.15
N ALA A 10 -10.35 -10.73 -10.69
CA ALA A 10 -11.16 -9.69 -11.33
C ALA A 10 -11.75 -8.66 -10.35
N ARG A 11 -11.73 -8.93 -9.05
CA ARG A 11 -12.19 -7.99 -8.02
C ARG A 11 -11.21 -6.85 -7.77
N LEU A 12 -9.94 -6.99 -8.18
CA LEU A 12 -8.94 -5.96 -8.00
C LEU A 12 -9.27 -4.71 -8.81
N VAL A 13 -9.31 -3.57 -8.12
CA VAL A 13 -9.50 -2.23 -8.70
C VAL A 13 -8.33 -1.34 -8.27
N GLY A 14 -7.70 -0.68 -9.22
CA GLY A 14 -6.61 0.28 -8.98
C GLY A 14 -7.12 1.71 -8.91
N ILE A 15 -6.80 2.44 -7.86
CA ILE A 15 -7.21 3.83 -7.63
C ILE A 15 -5.97 4.67 -7.35
N THR A 16 -5.90 5.86 -7.95
CA THR A 16 -4.84 6.83 -7.65
C THR A 16 -5.37 8.27 -7.67
N PRO A 17 -4.92 9.14 -6.76
CA PRO A 17 -5.23 10.57 -6.82
C PRO A 17 -4.16 11.33 -7.64
N ALA A 18 -4.37 11.44 -8.97
CA ALA A 18 -3.52 12.18 -9.92
C ALA A 18 -2.05 11.73 -9.99
N MET A 19 -1.76 10.46 -9.65
CA MET A 19 -0.37 9.96 -9.58
C MET A 19 -0.13 8.71 -10.43
N ARG A 20 -0.79 8.60 -11.58
CA ARG A 20 -0.71 7.43 -12.49
C ARG A 20 0.73 6.99 -12.80
N GLU A 21 1.55 7.92 -13.28
CA GLU A 21 2.94 7.64 -13.64
C GLU A 21 3.80 7.39 -12.40
N GLY A 22 3.65 8.25 -11.40
CA GLY A 22 4.44 8.19 -10.17
C GLY A 22 4.18 6.94 -9.34
N SER A 23 2.97 6.42 -9.36
CA SER A 23 2.59 5.19 -8.65
C SER A 23 2.67 3.93 -9.52
N GLY A 24 3.13 4.04 -10.78
CA GLY A 24 3.35 2.90 -11.68
C GLY A 24 2.07 2.24 -12.20
N LEU A 25 0.96 2.98 -12.35
CA LEU A 25 -0.33 2.42 -12.78
C LEU A 25 -0.58 2.48 -14.29
N VAL A 26 0.35 3.01 -15.09
CA VAL A 26 0.18 3.17 -16.55
C VAL A 26 -0.14 1.84 -17.23
N GLU A 27 0.61 0.77 -16.92
CA GLU A 27 0.36 -0.55 -17.52
C GLU A 27 -0.99 -1.13 -17.04
N PHE A 28 -1.35 -0.91 -15.80
CA PHE A 28 -2.62 -1.40 -15.26
C PHE A 28 -3.82 -0.74 -15.94
N GLU A 29 -3.78 0.58 -16.15
CA GLU A 29 -4.81 1.32 -16.91
C GLU A 29 -4.96 0.76 -18.33
N GLN A 30 -3.82 0.49 -19.03
CA GLN A 30 -3.85 -0.04 -20.38
C GLN A 30 -4.44 -1.45 -20.48
N ARG A 31 -4.13 -2.31 -19.50
CA ARG A 31 -4.59 -3.70 -19.47
C ARG A 31 -6.01 -3.86 -18.90
N PHE A 32 -6.39 -3.01 -17.98
CA PHE A 32 -7.66 -3.11 -17.23
C PHE A 32 -8.36 -1.76 -17.10
N PRO A 33 -8.71 -1.07 -18.20
CA PRO A 33 -9.25 0.29 -18.18
C PRO A 33 -10.54 0.42 -17.35
N ASP A 34 -11.38 -0.62 -17.33
CA ASP A 34 -12.64 -0.63 -16.55
C ASP A 34 -12.44 -0.84 -15.04
N ARG A 35 -11.20 -1.07 -14.60
CA ARG A 35 -10.83 -1.31 -13.21
C ARG A 35 -9.75 -0.34 -12.71
N TYR A 36 -9.51 0.72 -13.46
CA TYR A 36 -8.59 1.80 -13.12
C TYR A 36 -9.34 3.10 -12.96
N TYR A 37 -9.05 3.83 -11.88
CA TYR A 37 -9.66 5.13 -11.59
C TYR A 37 -8.61 6.13 -11.13
N ASP A 38 -8.44 7.20 -11.89
CA ASP A 38 -7.75 8.41 -11.44
C ASP A 38 -8.80 9.41 -10.99
N VAL A 39 -8.80 9.75 -9.71
CA VAL A 39 -9.78 10.65 -9.10
C VAL A 39 -9.33 12.11 -9.08
N GLY A 40 -8.22 12.42 -9.76
CA GLY A 40 -7.60 13.75 -9.69
C GLY A 40 -6.96 14.02 -8.32
N ILE A 41 -6.71 15.28 -8.02
CA ILE A 41 -6.13 15.68 -6.71
C ILE A 41 -7.26 15.71 -5.66
N ALA A 42 -7.77 14.53 -5.34
CA ALA A 42 -8.90 14.34 -4.44
C ALA A 42 -8.67 13.09 -3.55
N GLU A 43 -7.69 13.17 -2.67
CA GLU A 43 -7.24 12.05 -1.83
C GLU A 43 -8.36 11.52 -0.93
N GLN A 44 -9.19 12.41 -0.36
CA GLN A 44 -10.35 12.01 0.45
C GLN A 44 -11.33 11.18 -0.40
N HIS A 45 -11.60 11.63 -1.64
CA HIS A 45 -12.49 10.90 -2.53
C HIS A 45 -11.91 9.53 -2.90
N ALA A 46 -10.60 9.42 -3.13
CA ALA A 46 -9.95 8.14 -3.41
C ALA A 46 -10.23 7.10 -2.32
N VAL A 47 -10.12 7.51 -1.06
CA VAL A 47 -10.30 6.61 0.09
C VAL A 47 -11.79 6.25 0.30
N THR A 48 -12.68 7.24 0.27
CA THR A 48 -14.13 6.98 0.39
C THR A 48 -14.66 6.12 -0.77
N PHE A 49 -14.19 6.37 -1.99
CA PHE A 49 -14.54 5.57 -3.16
C PHE A 49 -14.06 4.12 -3.02
N ALA A 50 -12.83 3.92 -2.55
CA ALA A 50 -12.30 2.59 -2.25
C ALA A 50 -13.17 1.87 -1.20
N ALA A 51 -13.57 2.57 -0.13
CA ALA A 51 -14.47 2.00 0.88
C ALA A 51 -15.81 1.54 0.28
N GLY A 52 -16.42 2.35 -0.58
CA GLY A 52 -17.67 1.98 -1.28
C GLY A 52 -17.51 0.74 -2.16
N LEU A 53 -16.42 0.65 -2.92
CA LEU A 53 -16.11 -0.53 -3.74
C LEU A 53 -15.89 -1.80 -2.88
N ALA A 54 -15.23 -1.65 -1.74
CA ALA A 54 -15.00 -2.76 -0.81
C ALA A 54 -16.33 -3.26 -0.20
N CYS A 55 -17.29 -2.38 0.09
CA CYS A 55 -18.64 -2.78 0.52
C CYS A 55 -19.37 -3.67 -0.50
N GLU A 56 -19.07 -3.50 -1.78
CA GLU A 56 -19.66 -4.29 -2.88
C GLU A 56 -18.82 -5.54 -3.20
N GLY A 57 -17.85 -5.90 -2.36
CA GLY A 57 -17.03 -7.11 -2.48
C GLY A 57 -15.87 -7.01 -3.46
N LEU A 58 -15.55 -5.81 -3.95
CA LEU A 58 -14.33 -5.56 -4.71
C LEU A 58 -13.12 -5.45 -3.77
N LYS A 59 -11.93 -5.57 -4.33
CA LYS A 59 -10.64 -5.49 -3.62
C LYS A 59 -9.85 -4.27 -4.11
N PRO A 60 -10.14 -3.06 -3.61
CA PRO A 60 -9.47 -1.85 -4.07
C PRO A 60 -8.04 -1.75 -3.55
N VAL A 61 -7.15 -1.30 -4.44
CA VAL A 61 -5.78 -0.91 -4.15
C VAL A 61 -5.66 0.59 -4.39
N VAL A 62 -5.46 1.35 -3.33
CA VAL A 62 -5.23 2.80 -3.40
C VAL A 62 -3.72 3.04 -3.46
N ALA A 63 -3.22 3.39 -4.64
CA ALA A 63 -1.83 3.74 -4.86
C ALA A 63 -1.64 5.25 -4.67
N ILE A 64 -1.08 5.61 -3.53
CA ILE A 64 -0.98 6.99 -3.06
C ILE A 64 0.36 7.24 -2.38
N TYR A 65 0.90 8.46 -2.47
CA TYR A 65 2.10 8.81 -1.71
C TYR A 65 1.79 8.92 -0.22
N SER A 66 2.72 8.46 0.60
CA SER A 66 2.61 8.54 2.07
C SER A 66 2.18 9.93 2.56
N THR A 67 2.83 10.98 2.06
CA THR A 67 2.50 12.37 2.44
C THR A 67 1.08 12.79 2.00
N PHE A 68 0.59 12.29 0.87
CA PHE A 68 -0.74 12.67 0.36
C PHE A 68 -1.87 11.96 1.08
N LEU A 69 -1.63 10.77 1.63
CA LEU A 69 -2.63 10.08 2.45
C LEU A 69 -3.02 10.88 3.70
N GLN A 70 -2.18 11.78 4.17
CA GLN A 70 -2.52 12.68 5.30
C GLN A 70 -3.80 13.48 5.06
N ARG A 71 -4.10 13.86 3.79
CA ARG A 71 -5.33 14.58 3.45
C ARG A 71 -6.58 13.74 3.55
N ALA A 72 -6.45 12.42 3.51
CA ALA A 72 -7.55 11.47 3.59
C ALA A 72 -7.57 10.70 4.92
N TYR A 73 -6.93 11.24 5.95
CA TYR A 73 -6.82 10.56 7.24
C TYR A 73 -8.18 10.30 7.90
N ASP A 74 -9.08 11.26 7.86
CA ASP A 74 -10.43 11.10 8.39
C ASP A 74 -11.20 9.99 7.65
N GLN A 75 -11.15 9.98 6.31
CA GLN A 75 -11.80 8.96 5.50
C GLN A 75 -11.18 7.57 5.71
N LEU A 76 -9.87 7.51 5.90
CA LEU A 76 -9.19 6.26 6.23
C LEU A 76 -9.69 5.69 7.56
N VAL A 77 -9.83 6.53 8.59
CA VAL A 77 -10.35 6.12 9.90
C VAL A 77 -11.84 5.75 9.81
N HIS A 78 -12.66 6.69 9.32
CA HIS A 78 -14.11 6.60 9.38
C HIS A 78 -14.70 5.63 8.33
N ASP A 79 -14.27 5.79 7.07
CA ASP A 79 -14.90 5.06 5.96
C ASP A 79 -14.31 3.66 5.77
N VAL A 80 -13.04 3.45 6.12
CA VAL A 80 -12.36 2.18 5.90
C VAL A 80 -12.11 1.41 7.19
N ALA A 81 -11.36 1.99 8.13
CA ALA A 81 -10.82 1.22 9.24
C ALA A 81 -11.87 0.85 10.30
N ILE A 82 -12.75 1.77 10.69
CA ILE A 82 -13.83 1.47 11.65
C ILE A 82 -14.77 0.39 11.09
N GLN A 83 -15.01 0.40 9.78
CA GLN A 83 -15.83 -0.59 9.10
C GLN A 83 -15.08 -1.90 8.78
N ASN A 84 -13.78 -1.95 9.07
CA ASN A 84 -12.90 -3.08 8.79
C ASN A 84 -12.92 -3.55 7.33
N LEU A 85 -12.90 -2.60 6.38
CA LEU A 85 -13.00 -2.91 4.95
C LEU A 85 -11.64 -3.33 4.36
N PRO A 86 -11.58 -4.34 3.49
CA PRO A 86 -10.35 -4.87 2.91
C PRO A 86 -9.80 -3.97 1.79
N VAL A 87 -9.31 -2.80 2.17
CA VAL A 87 -8.64 -1.86 1.28
C VAL A 87 -7.13 -1.98 1.43
N VAL A 88 -6.41 -2.14 0.33
CA VAL A 88 -4.95 -2.12 0.30
C VAL A 88 -4.47 -0.69 -0.01
N PHE A 89 -3.68 -0.13 0.88
CA PHE A 89 -3.00 1.15 0.66
C PHE A 89 -1.56 0.88 0.23
N ALA A 90 -1.25 1.07 -1.04
CA ALA A 90 0.11 1.01 -1.58
C ALA A 90 0.76 2.40 -1.42
N LEU A 91 1.53 2.55 -0.33
CA LEU A 91 2.10 3.83 0.08
C LEU A 91 3.49 4.02 -0.49
N ASP A 92 3.57 4.73 -1.60
CA ASP A 92 4.83 5.14 -2.21
C ASP A 92 5.42 6.36 -1.47
N ARG A 93 6.71 6.59 -1.64
CA ARG A 93 7.46 7.69 -0.99
C ARG A 93 7.40 7.64 0.53
N ALA A 94 7.42 6.46 1.11
CA ALA A 94 7.58 6.32 2.57
C ALA A 94 8.99 6.71 3.01
N GLY A 95 9.10 7.44 4.11
CA GLY A 95 10.39 7.92 4.63
C GLY A 95 10.93 9.14 3.90
N LEU A 96 12.25 9.24 3.82
CA LEU A 96 12.94 10.36 3.16
C LEU A 96 12.89 10.20 1.64
N VAL A 97 12.68 11.30 0.94
CA VAL A 97 12.41 11.31 -0.52
C VAL A 97 13.45 12.06 -1.35
N GLY A 98 14.51 12.58 -0.72
CA GLY A 98 15.60 13.27 -1.40
C GLY A 98 15.13 14.49 -2.20
N ALA A 99 15.29 14.44 -3.52
CA ALA A 99 15.02 15.56 -4.41
C ALA A 99 13.56 16.04 -4.43
N ASP A 100 12.60 15.22 -4.03
CA ASP A 100 11.18 15.62 -3.95
C ASP A 100 10.94 16.65 -2.83
N GLY A 101 11.85 16.74 -1.87
CA GLY A 101 11.86 17.77 -0.84
C GLY A 101 10.95 17.47 0.36
N ALA A 102 10.96 18.39 1.33
CA ALA A 102 10.30 18.23 2.62
C ALA A 102 8.78 18.02 2.52
N THR A 103 8.14 18.59 1.52
CA THR A 103 6.68 18.47 1.30
C THR A 103 6.23 17.08 0.88
N HIS A 104 7.17 16.25 0.40
CA HIS A 104 6.91 14.89 -0.06
C HIS A 104 7.46 13.81 0.90
N ALA A 105 8.11 14.21 2.00
CA ALA A 105 8.65 13.28 2.98
C ALA A 105 7.52 12.45 3.64
N GLY A 106 7.62 11.14 3.54
CA GLY A 106 6.67 10.17 4.09
C GLY A 106 7.04 9.75 5.51
N ALA A 107 7.23 10.74 6.41
CA ALA A 107 7.77 10.48 7.75
C ALA A 107 6.67 10.22 8.80
N TYR A 108 5.40 10.48 8.49
CA TYR A 108 4.31 10.49 9.46
C TYR A 108 3.31 9.33 9.33
N ASP A 109 3.42 8.52 8.29
CA ASP A 109 2.49 7.42 8.01
C ASP A 109 2.44 6.38 9.14
N ILE A 110 3.57 5.88 9.62
CA ILE A 110 3.60 4.93 10.74
C ILE A 110 2.95 5.51 11.99
N PRO A 111 3.32 6.73 12.48
CA PRO A 111 2.67 7.33 13.64
C PRO A 111 1.15 7.44 13.53
N PHE A 112 0.62 7.93 12.41
CA PHE A 112 -0.82 8.12 12.30
C PHE A 112 -1.59 6.82 11.98
N LEU A 113 -0.99 5.86 11.27
CA LEU A 113 -1.64 4.57 11.00
C LEU A 113 -1.68 3.66 12.21
N ARG A 114 -0.67 3.73 13.10
CA ARG A 114 -0.60 2.86 14.29
C ARG A 114 -1.73 3.07 15.30
N CYS A 115 -2.36 4.23 15.33
CA CYS A 115 -3.50 4.50 16.22
C CYS A 115 -4.85 4.16 15.59
N VAL A 116 -4.87 3.77 14.31
CA VAL A 116 -6.10 3.45 13.59
C VAL A 116 -6.51 2.00 13.88
N PRO A 117 -7.77 1.73 14.28
CA PRO A 117 -8.23 0.37 14.55
C PRO A 117 -8.22 -0.48 13.29
N ASN A 118 -8.04 -1.78 13.46
CA ASN A 118 -8.05 -2.79 12.39
C ASN A 118 -6.96 -2.63 11.31
N MET A 119 -6.14 -1.59 11.36
CA MET A 119 -5.10 -1.32 10.37
C MET A 119 -3.85 -2.16 10.62
N SER A 120 -3.39 -2.85 9.57
CA SER A 120 -2.06 -3.46 9.55
C SER A 120 -1.08 -2.63 8.71
N ILE A 121 0.19 -2.60 9.12
CA ILE A 121 1.25 -1.86 8.40
C ILE A 121 2.35 -2.86 8.05
N ALA A 122 2.69 -2.97 6.78
CA ALA A 122 3.76 -3.79 6.25
C ALA A 122 4.89 -2.92 5.70
N CYS A 123 6.13 -3.24 6.10
CA CYS A 123 7.33 -2.52 5.71
C CYS A 123 8.31 -3.51 5.04
N PRO A 124 8.29 -3.65 3.71
CA PRO A 124 9.17 -4.57 2.99
C PRO A 124 10.64 -4.16 3.10
N ALA A 125 11.53 -5.14 3.22
CA ALA A 125 12.97 -4.92 3.26
C ALA A 125 13.58 -4.74 1.85
N ASP A 126 12.93 -5.29 0.82
CA ASP A 126 13.39 -5.23 -0.57
C ASP A 126 12.20 -5.37 -1.56
N GLU A 127 12.49 -5.31 -2.87
CA GLU A 127 11.49 -5.36 -3.93
C GLU A 127 10.75 -6.70 -3.99
N ALA A 128 11.46 -7.79 -3.68
CA ALA A 128 10.86 -9.12 -3.68
C ALA A 128 9.87 -9.26 -2.52
N GLU A 129 10.25 -8.84 -1.33
CA GLU A 129 9.38 -8.82 -0.16
C GLU A 129 8.21 -7.84 -0.34
N CYS A 130 8.43 -6.70 -1.02
CA CYS A 130 7.35 -5.76 -1.34
C CYS A 130 6.24 -6.43 -2.17
N ARG A 131 6.62 -7.18 -3.21
CA ARG A 131 5.67 -7.93 -4.02
C ARG A 131 4.89 -8.95 -3.20
N GLN A 132 5.57 -9.69 -2.32
CA GLN A 132 4.95 -10.69 -1.45
C GLN A 132 4.01 -10.07 -0.41
N LEU A 133 4.42 -8.95 0.22
CA LEU A 133 3.58 -8.24 1.20
C LEU A 133 2.37 -7.57 0.57
N LEU A 134 2.45 -7.11 -0.69
CA LEU A 134 1.28 -6.65 -1.45
C LEU A 134 0.30 -7.82 -1.70
N THR A 135 0.81 -9.02 -1.99
CA THR A 135 -0.03 -10.23 -2.10
C THR A 135 -0.67 -10.56 -0.75
N SER A 136 0.13 -10.57 0.32
CA SER A 136 -0.39 -10.80 1.68
C SER A 136 -1.47 -9.81 2.07
N ALA A 137 -1.26 -8.52 1.75
CA ALA A 137 -2.24 -7.47 2.02
C ALA A 137 -3.55 -7.68 1.26
N PHE A 138 -3.46 -8.08 0.00
CA PHE A 138 -4.63 -8.33 -0.84
C PHE A 138 -5.48 -9.52 -0.36
N GLU A 139 -4.85 -10.51 0.27
CA GLU A 139 -5.54 -11.68 0.82
C GLU A 139 -6.29 -11.40 2.13
N GLN A 140 -5.99 -10.27 2.81
CA GLN A 140 -6.65 -9.96 4.09
C GLN A 140 -8.09 -9.49 3.91
N ASP A 141 -8.86 -9.65 5.00
CA ASP A 141 -10.23 -9.17 5.13
C ASP A 141 -10.32 -7.91 6.01
N HIS A 142 -9.22 -7.18 6.13
CA HIS A 142 -9.10 -5.93 6.87
C HIS A 142 -8.14 -4.98 6.13
N PRO A 143 -8.10 -3.67 6.48
CA PRO A 143 -7.26 -2.73 5.77
C PRO A 143 -5.78 -2.93 6.05
N VAL A 144 -4.96 -2.89 5.00
CA VAL A 144 -3.50 -3.05 5.11
C VAL A 144 -2.79 -1.96 4.33
N ALA A 145 -1.83 -1.31 4.96
CA ALA A 145 -0.89 -0.40 4.32
C ALA A 145 0.44 -1.10 4.06
N VAL A 146 0.87 -1.15 2.80
CA VAL A 146 2.22 -1.58 2.41
C VAL A 146 3.00 -0.34 2.03
N ARG A 147 4.04 -0.01 2.78
CA ARG A 147 4.81 1.23 2.60
C ARG A 147 6.20 0.96 2.05
N TYR A 148 6.60 1.68 1.01
CA TYR A 148 7.90 1.51 0.36
C TYR A 148 8.51 2.86 -0.02
N PRO A 149 9.87 2.96 -0.05
CA PRO A 149 10.56 4.22 -0.32
C PRO A 149 10.54 4.59 -1.81
N ARG A 150 10.84 5.86 -2.08
CA ARG A 150 11.18 6.34 -3.42
C ARG A 150 12.59 5.89 -3.80
N GLY A 151 12.77 5.37 -5.00
CA GLY A 151 14.08 5.06 -5.58
C GLY A 151 14.18 3.63 -6.07
N ALA A 152 15.36 3.29 -6.56
CA ALA A 152 15.70 1.90 -6.88
C ALA A 152 15.89 1.12 -5.58
N GLY A 153 15.43 -0.11 -5.54
CA GLY A 153 15.67 -1.00 -4.43
C GLY A 153 17.09 -1.56 -4.42
N VAL A 154 17.33 -2.52 -3.56
CA VAL A 154 18.66 -3.15 -3.38
C VAL A 154 19.03 -4.14 -4.51
N GLY A 155 18.14 -4.29 -5.51
CA GLY A 155 18.37 -5.12 -6.69
C GLY A 155 18.00 -6.59 -6.51
N LYS A 156 17.16 -6.93 -5.53
CA LYS A 156 16.57 -8.25 -5.47
C LYS A 156 15.49 -8.40 -6.54
N VAL A 157 15.68 -9.38 -7.41
CA VAL A 157 14.71 -9.69 -8.47
C VAL A 157 13.45 -10.31 -7.83
N PRO A 158 12.27 -9.68 -7.96
CA PRO A 158 11.03 -10.26 -7.47
C PRO A 158 10.73 -11.58 -8.19
N HIS A 159 10.25 -12.57 -7.45
CA HIS A 159 9.67 -13.76 -8.07
C HIS A 159 8.41 -13.37 -8.85
N LEU A 160 8.18 -14.04 -9.99
CA LEU A 160 6.98 -13.77 -10.81
C LEU A 160 5.70 -14.32 -10.15
N THR A 161 5.83 -15.22 -9.19
CA THR A 161 4.73 -15.77 -8.40
C THR A 161 4.09 -14.72 -7.50
N LEU A 162 2.83 -14.95 -7.16
CA LEU A 162 2.05 -14.12 -6.23
C LEU A 162 1.99 -14.78 -4.84
N ASP A 163 3.16 -15.18 -4.33
CA ASP A 163 3.27 -15.82 -3.03
C ASP A 163 3.08 -14.81 -1.90
N ALA A 164 2.23 -15.15 -0.93
CA ALA A 164 2.02 -14.35 0.27
C ALA A 164 3.03 -14.69 1.37
N LEU A 165 3.37 -13.70 2.18
CA LEU A 165 4.10 -13.87 3.44
C LEU A 165 3.12 -13.85 4.62
N PRO A 166 3.38 -14.62 5.68
CA PRO A 166 2.55 -14.57 6.87
C PRO A 166 2.70 -13.23 7.58
N LEU A 167 1.62 -12.45 7.69
CA LEU A 167 1.62 -11.22 8.47
C LEU A 167 1.85 -11.49 9.96
N GLY A 168 2.48 -10.53 10.66
CA GLY A 168 2.75 -10.61 12.09
C GLY A 168 3.92 -11.52 12.48
N LYS A 169 4.69 -12.03 11.52
CA LYS A 169 5.91 -12.79 11.78
C LYS A 169 7.15 -11.96 11.43
N GLY A 170 8.06 -11.84 12.41
CA GLY A 170 9.37 -11.24 12.19
C GLY A 170 10.40 -12.27 11.77
N GLU A 171 11.45 -11.81 11.11
CA GLU A 171 12.61 -12.61 10.76
C GLU A 171 13.81 -12.20 11.61
N VAL A 172 14.53 -13.18 12.17
CA VAL A 172 15.75 -12.93 12.92
C VAL A 172 16.91 -12.76 11.93
N ARG A 173 17.27 -11.51 11.63
CA ARG A 173 18.37 -11.17 10.71
C ARG A 173 19.76 -11.40 11.31
N ARG A 174 19.88 -11.25 12.63
CA ARG A 174 21.14 -11.42 13.36
C ARG A 174 20.90 -11.99 14.74
N GLN A 175 21.61 -13.04 15.09
CA GLN A 175 21.57 -13.63 16.44
C GLN A 175 22.34 -12.77 17.43
N GLY A 176 21.85 -12.70 18.66
CA GLY A 176 22.47 -11.99 19.77
C GLY A 176 21.90 -12.46 21.11
N SER A 177 22.54 -12.06 22.21
CA SER A 177 22.14 -12.48 23.57
C SER A 177 21.99 -11.33 24.56
N ARG A 178 22.33 -10.10 24.19
CA ARG A 178 22.33 -8.95 25.12
C ARG A 178 21.32 -7.88 24.76
N ILE A 179 21.05 -7.67 23.47
CA ILE A 179 20.18 -6.61 22.99
C ILE A 179 19.29 -7.20 21.88
N ALA A 180 17.98 -6.91 21.93
CA ALA A 180 17.06 -7.13 20.83
C ALA A 180 16.83 -5.78 20.11
N VAL A 181 17.01 -5.76 18.78
CA VAL A 181 16.69 -4.62 17.93
C VAL A 181 15.53 -5.04 17.03
N LEU A 182 14.40 -4.37 17.17
CA LEU A 182 13.25 -4.53 16.30
C LEU A 182 13.32 -3.45 15.24
N ALA A 183 13.39 -3.84 13.98
CA ALA A 183 13.44 -2.92 12.84
C ALA A 183 12.28 -3.20 11.89
N PHE A 184 11.71 -2.13 11.34
CA PHE A 184 10.65 -2.15 10.33
C PHE A 184 10.71 -0.92 9.45
#